data_b922d262dd8e28f1869e88aed3fd5663
#
_entry.id   b922d262dd8e28f1869e88aed3fd5663
#
_cell.length_a   1.000
_cell.length_b   1.000
_cell.length_c   1.000
_cell.angle_alpha   90.00
_cell.angle_beta   90.00
_cell.angle_gamma   90.00
#
_symmetry.space_group_name_H-M   'P 1'
#
loop_
_entity.id
_entity.type
_entity.pdbx_description
1 polymer ?
#
loop_
_entity_poly.entity_id
_entity_poly.type
_entity_poly.pdbx_seq_one_letter_code
_entity_poly.pdbx_strand_id
1 'polypeptide(L)'
;MPKAATSDNALTDSAAGPARTGDPLWMKIWISKIPDIIILGLGLTVLTAMFFFQDWLAKRPVLTDRLRLAFLTYTVLWIGFYAQAQLSIVNVLTFAGSIMHGFHWDFFLLEPLIFILWGSVAASLLFWGRGVYCGWLCPFGALQELLNRIAKIFKVPQITVPWALHERAWPLKYLIFLGLFGISLESFELAEELAEIEPFKTTIILMFQRSWPYVFFAVGVLSVGLFIERFFCRYICPLGGALGIPGRLRMNEWLRRY
;
A
#
# COMPACT_ATOMS: atom_id res chain seq x y z
N MET A 1 -10.28 -42.64 -23.38
CA MET A 1 -9.64 -41.90 -24.47
C MET A 1 -10.67 -40.93 -25.04
N PRO A 2 -10.46 -39.64 -24.93
CA PRO A 2 -10.29 -38.79 -26.08
C PRO A 2 -9.20 -37.72 -25.89
N LYS A 3 -8.60 -37.45 -27.01
CA LYS A 3 -7.61 -36.55 -27.53
C LYS A 3 -7.39 -35.20 -26.81
N ALA A 4 -6.10 -34.94 -26.57
CA ALA A 4 -5.53 -33.64 -26.37
C ALA A 4 -5.81 -32.70 -27.56
N ALA A 5 -6.26 -31.50 -27.29
CA ALA A 5 -6.27 -30.40 -28.24
C ALA A 5 -5.18 -29.41 -27.78
N THR A 6 -4.08 -29.40 -28.51
CA THR A 6 -3.08 -28.35 -28.61
C THR A 6 -3.75 -27.04 -29.03
N SER A 7 -3.62 -26.01 -28.24
CA SER A 7 -3.80 -24.64 -28.69
C SER A 7 -2.52 -23.85 -28.43
N ASP A 8 -1.61 -23.95 -29.40
CA ASP A 8 -0.60 -22.93 -29.66
C ASP A 8 -1.33 -21.67 -30.13
N ASN A 9 -1.19 -20.58 -29.41
CA ASN A 9 -1.37 -19.24 -29.97
C ASN A 9 -0.49 -18.26 -29.21
N ALA A 10 0.68 -18.00 -29.82
CA ALA A 10 1.11 -16.69 -30.23
C ALA A 10 0.81 -15.54 -29.24
N LEU A 11 1.66 -15.37 -28.26
CA LEU A 11 1.89 -14.06 -27.67
C LEU A 11 2.94 -13.38 -28.52
N THR A 12 2.47 -12.42 -29.31
CA THR A 12 3.24 -11.51 -30.14
C THR A 12 4.33 -10.82 -29.34
N ASP A 13 5.54 -11.02 -29.82
CA ASP A 13 6.74 -10.26 -29.51
C ASP A 13 6.47 -8.76 -29.50
N SER A 14 6.79 -8.11 -28.40
CA SER A 14 7.02 -6.69 -28.34
C SER A 14 8.36 -6.43 -27.67
N ALA A 15 9.37 -6.26 -28.52
CA ALA A 15 10.64 -5.55 -28.30
C ALA A 15 11.36 -5.74 -26.94
N ALA A 16 11.81 -6.95 -26.66
CA ALA A 16 12.88 -7.20 -25.70
C ALA A 16 14.15 -7.52 -26.48
N GLY A 17 15.20 -6.73 -26.28
CA GLY A 17 16.52 -7.00 -26.84
C GLY A 17 17.05 -8.38 -26.44
N PRO A 18 18.11 -8.93 -27.09
CA PRO A 18 18.53 -10.31 -26.94
C PRO A 18 18.95 -10.61 -25.51
N ALA A 19 18.12 -11.39 -24.79
CA ALA A 19 18.44 -11.88 -23.46
C ALA A 19 19.65 -12.81 -23.53
N ARG A 20 20.74 -12.44 -22.86
CA ARG A 20 21.91 -13.29 -22.70
C ARG A 20 21.49 -14.54 -21.91
N THR A 21 21.73 -15.71 -22.47
CA THR A 21 21.49 -17.02 -21.84
C THR A 21 22.43 -17.18 -20.65
N GLY A 22 21.96 -16.79 -19.46
CA GLY A 22 22.75 -16.83 -18.22
C GLY A 22 22.32 -15.80 -17.18
N ASP A 23 21.48 -14.84 -17.53
CA ASP A 23 21.07 -13.79 -16.59
C ASP A 23 20.08 -14.33 -15.55
N PRO A 24 20.23 -13.95 -14.26
CA PRO A 24 19.33 -14.37 -13.21
C PRO A 24 17.89 -13.88 -13.50
N LEU A 25 16.91 -14.69 -13.10
CA LEU A 25 15.48 -14.44 -13.40
C LEU A 25 15.02 -13.04 -13.00
N TRP A 26 15.48 -12.52 -11.86
CA TRP A 26 15.15 -11.20 -11.39
C TRP A 26 15.56 -10.08 -12.37
N MET A 27 16.73 -10.23 -13.03
CA MET A 27 17.20 -9.23 -14.00
C MET A 27 16.27 -9.12 -15.22
N LYS A 28 15.77 -10.24 -15.72
CA LYS A 28 14.80 -10.27 -16.83
C LYS A 28 13.49 -9.57 -16.45
N ILE A 29 13.02 -9.81 -15.21
CA ILE A 29 11.81 -9.16 -14.68
C ILE A 29 12.04 -7.65 -14.57
N TRP A 30 13.19 -7.21 -14.06
CA TRP A 30 13.51 -5.78 -13.95
C TRP A 30 13.51 -5.08 -15.29
N ILE A 31 14.13 -5.71 -16.30
CA ILE A 31 14.19 -5.14 -17.67
C ILE A 31 12.78 -5.05 -18.28
N SER A 32 11.93 -6.06 -18.10
CA SER A 32 10.56 -6.03 -18.60
C SER A 32 9.69 -4.98 -17.92
N LYS A 33 9.99 -4.63 -16.67
CA LYS A 33 9.24 -3.68 -15.84
C LYS A 33 9.83 -2.26 -15.82
N ILE A 34 10.84 -1.96 -16.67
CA ILE A 34 11.46 -0.61 -16.75
C ILE A 34 10.42 0.51 -16.89
N PRO A 35 9.43 0.46 -17.80
CA PRO A 35 8.47 1.55 -17.93
C PRO A 35 7.67 1.78 -16.62
N ASP A 36 7.27 0.72 -15.94
CA ASP A 36 6.54 0.81 -14.68
C ASP A 36 7.42 1.39 -13.57
N ILE A 37 8.70 1.01 -13.54
CA ILE A 37 9.69 1.55 -12.59
C ILE A 37 9.90 3.05 -12.81
N ILE A 38 9.96 3.50 -14.08
CA ILE A 38 10.12 4.93 -14.40
C ILE A 38 8.89 5.72 -13.93
N ILE A 39 7.67 5.23 -14.19
CA ILE A 39 6.44 5.91 -13.78
C ILE A 39 6.34 5.96 -12.24
N LEU A 40 6.68 4.87 -11.55
CA LEU A 40 6.74 4.85 -10.08
C LEU A 40 7.77 5.85 -9.55
N GLY A 41 8.98 5.84 -10.12
CA GLY A 41 10.07 6.74 -9.74
C GLY A 41 9.69 8.20 -9.92
N LEU A 42 9.00 8.52 -11.01
CA LEU A 42 8.50 9.87 -11.29
C LEU A 42 7.42 10.27 -10.25
N GLY A 43 6.50 9.38 -9.91
CA GLY A 43 5.52 9.60 -8.85
C GLY A 43 6.17 9.85 -7.49
N LEU A 44 7.17 9.04 -7.12
CA LEU A 44 7.92 9.21 -5.88
C LEU A 44 8.72 10.52 -5.84
N THR A 45 9.29 10.92 -6.98
CA THR A 45 10.00 12.20 -7.10
C THR A 45 9.05 13.38 -6.92
N VAL A 46 7.88 13.36 -7.56
CA VAL A 46 6.85 14.39 -7.38
C VAL A 46 6.41 14.46 -5.92
N LEU A 47 6.17 13.30 -5.27
CA LEU A 47 5.80 13.26 -3.87
C LEU A 47 6.88 13.85 -2.97
N THR A 48 8.13 13.48 -3.19
CA THR A 48 9.28 14.02 -2.45
C THR A 48 9.38 15.54 -2.63
N ALA A 49 9.24 16.03 -3.87
CA ALA A 49 9.22 17.46 -4.14
C ALA A 49 8.08 18.17 -3.41
N MET A 50 6.87 17.60 -3.37
CA MET A 50 5.75 18.16 -2.60
C MET A 50 6.05 18.28 -1.11
N PHE A 51 6.77 17.31 -0.53
CA PHE A 51 7.16 17.35 0.88
C PHE A 51 8.30 18.36 1.15
N PHE A 52 9.24 18.53 0.23
CA PHE A 52 10.27 19.56 0.37
C PHE A 52 9.70 20.97 0.24
N PHE A 53 8.76 21.18 -0.67
CA PHE A 53 8.11 22.47 -0.88
C PHE A 53 6.84 22.68 -0.04
N GLN A 54 6.66 21.91 1.03
CA GLN A 54 5.44 21.95 1.85
C GLN A 54 5.14 23.34 2.41
N ASP A 55 6.15 24.13 2.79
CA ASP A 55 5.97 25.49 3.32
C ASP A 55 5.40 26.46 2.27
N TRP A 56 5.81 26.30 1.02
CA TRP A 56 5.25 27.07 -0.09
C TRP A 56 3.85 26.61 -0.46
N LEU A 57 3.61 25.29 -0.45
CA LEU A 57 2.30 24.72 -0.69
C LEU A 57 1.30 25.11 0.39
N ALA A 58 1.71 25.16 1.66
CA ALA A 58 0.85 25.56 2.78
C ALA A 58 0.27 26.99 2.63
N LYS A 59 1.00 27.87 1.93
CA LYS A 59 0.52 29.22 1.59
C LYS A 59 -0.54 29.24 0.51
N ARG A 60 -0.76 28.13 -0.22
CA ARG A 60 -1.70 28.01 -1.35
C ARG A 60 -2.63 26.81 -1.18
N PRO A 61 -3.62 26.85 -0.26
CA PRO A 61 -4.43 25.70 0.12
C PRO A 61 -5.21 25.08 -1.04
N VAL A 62 -5.72 25.89 -1.98
CA VAL A 62 -6.45 25.39 -3.15
C VAL A 62 -5.54 24.57 -4.08
N LEU A 63 -4.30 25.04 -4.31
CA LEU A 63 -3.33 24.31 -5.13
C LEU A 63 -2.95 22.99 -4.46
N THR A 64 -2.69 23.03 -3.17
CA THR A 64 -2.33 21.85 -2.38
C THR A 64 -3.44 20.79 -2.41
N ASP A 65 -4.70 21.20 -2.28
CA ASP A 65 -5.84 20.28 -2.33
C ASP A 65 -6.01 19.64 -3.72
N ARG A 66 -5.85 20.43 -4.80
CA ARG A 66 -5.88 19.90 -6.18
C ARG A 66 -4.74 18.93 -6.46
N LEU A 67 -3.51 19.27 -6.06
CA LEU A 67 -2.34 18.39 -6.20
C LEU A 67 -2.53 17.09 -5.41
N ARG A 68 -3.06 17.20 -4.19
CA ARG A 68 -3.39 16.03 -3.37
C ARG A 68 -4.43 15.15 -4.05
N LEU A 69 -5.51 15.73 -4.57
CA LEU A 69 -6.54 14.99 -5.27
C LEU A 69 -5.97 14.27 -6.50
N ALA A 70 -5.19 14.97 -7.32
CA ALA A 70 -4.54 14.40 -8.51
C ALA A 70 -3.60 13.24 -8.13
N PHE A 71 -2.78 13.43 -7.09
CA PHE A 71 -1.86 12.39 -6.62
C PHE A 71 -2.59 11.17 -6.04
N LEU A 72 -3.63 11.36 -5.25
CA LEU A 72 -4.45 10.25 -4.72
C LEU A 72 -5.13 9.47 -5.86
N THR A 73 -5.62 10.17 -6.89
CA THR A 73 -6.20 9.52 -8.07
C THR A 73 -5.15 8.70 -8.82
N TYR A 74 -3.95 9.25 -9.02
CA TYR A 74 -2.81 8.51 -9.58
C TYR A 74 -2.48 7.27 -8.73
N THR A 75 -2.43 7.41 -7.41
CA THR A 75 -2.14 6.30 -6.48
C THR A 75 -3.17 5.17 -6.62
N VAL A 76 -4.47 5.50 -6.67
CA VAL A 76 -5.52 4.48 -6.81
C VAL A 76 -5.48 3.82 -8.18
N LEU A 77 -5.44 4.61 -9.26
CA LEU A 77 -5.55 4.08 -10.61
C LEU A 77 -4.28 3.37 -11.06
N TRP A 78 -3.12 4.00 -10.86
CA TRP A 78 -1.88 3.44 -11.36
C TRP A 78 -1.22 2.49 -10.35
N ILE A 79 -0.93 2.93 -9.13
CA ILE A 79 -0.27 2.07 -8.12
C ILE A 79 -1.21 0.94 -7.67
N GLY A 80 -2.51 1.24 -7.47
CA GLY A 80 -3.50 0.27 -7.04
C GLY A 80 -3.92 -0.68 -8.13
N PHE A 81 -4.69 -0.21 -9.11
CA PHE A 81 -5.35 -1.08 -10.07
C PHE A 81 -4.43 -1.58 -11.19
N TYR A 82 -3.51 -0.76 -11.70
CA TYR A 82 -2.63 -1.15 -12.80
C TYR A 82 -1.40 -1.91 -12.31
N ALA A 83 -0.57 -1.28 -11.49
CA ALA A 83 0.69 -1.85 -11.02
C ALA A 83 0.52 -2.87 -9.89
N GLN A 84 -0.63 -2.85 -9.19
CA GLN A 84 -0.94 -3.69 -8.02
C GLN A 84 0.15 -3.68 -6.95
N ALA A 85 0.96 -2.61 -6.94
CA ALA A 85 2.13 -2.44 -6.08
C ALA A 85 1.70 -1.86 -4.72
N GLN A 86 1.13 -2.69 -3.87
CA GLN A 86 0.74 -2.30 -2.53
C GLN A 86 1.49 -3.08 -1.47
N LEU A 87 2.00 -2.37 -0.47
CA LEU A 87 2.56 -2.98 0.73
C LEU A 87 1.46 -3.57 1.60
N SER A 88 1.62 -4.84 1.96
CA SER A 88 0.77 -5.59 2.88
C SER A 88 1.51 -5.84 4.19
N ILE A 89 0.74 -6.18 5.24
CA ILE A 89 1.32 -6.69 6.48
C ILE A 89 2.11 -7.99 6.22
N VAL A 90 1.67 -8.83 5.29
CA VAL A 90 2.38 -10.06 4.90
C VAL A 90 3.80 -9.75 4.48
N ASN A 91 4.05 -8.70 3.68
CA ASN A 91 5.39 -8.30 3.28
C ASN A 91 6.27 -7.92 4.49
N VAL A 92 5.69 -7.30 5.52
CA VAL A 92 6.41 -6.97 6.77
C VAL A 92 6.75 -8.24 7.55
N LEU A 93 5.80 -9.18 7.64
CA LEU A 93 5.99 -10.46 8.33
C LEU A 93 7.02 -11.33 7.60
N THR A 94 6.96 -11.40 6.26
CA THR A 94 7.95 -12.10 5.43
C THR A 94 9.36 -11.52 5.61
N PHE A 95 9.46 -10.19 5.64
CA PHE A 95 10.75 -9.52 5.89
C PHE A 95 11.29 -9.84 7.28
N ALA A 96 10.46 -9.78 8.32
CA ALA A 96 10.86 -10.12 9.68
C ALA A 96 11.25 -11.60 9.80
N GLY A 97 10.47 -12.51 9.20
CA GLY A 97 10.76 -13.94 9.15
C GLY A 97 12.06 -14.27 8.42
N SER A 98 12.35 -13.61 7.30
CA SER A 98 13.59 -13.84 6.53
C SER A 98 14.85 -13.39 7.29
N ILE A 99 14.75 -12.37 8.14
CA ILE A 99 15.87 -11.98 9.03
C ILE A 99 16.18 -13.10 10.05
N MET A 100 15.16 -13.83 10.51
CA MET A 100 15.32 -14.90 11.52
C MET A 100 15.75 -16.25 10.93
N HIS A 101 15.32 -16.58 9.70
CA HIS A 101 15.54 -17.90 9.08
C HIS A 101 16.56 -17.93 7.94
N GLY A 102 17.21 -16.80 7.66
CA GLY A 102 18.17 -16.65 6.56
C GLY A 102 17.63 -15.74 5.46
N PHE A 103 18.39 -14.71 5.17
CA PHE A 103 17.98 -13.66 4.24
C PHE A 103 18.43 -14.00 2.82
N HIS A 104 17.46 -14.21 1.92
CA HIS A 104 17.67 -14.42 0.49
C HIS A 104 17.22 -13.20 -0.31
N TRP A 105 18.17 -12.47 -0.87
CA TRP A 105 17.90 -11.28 -1.69
C TRP A 105 17.06 -11.58 -2.92
N ASP A 106 17.24 -12.74 -3.52
CA ASP A 106 16.58 -13.10 -4.77
C ASP A 106 15.04 -13.02 -4.66
N PHE A 107 14.50 -13.42 -3.52
CA PHE A 107 13.04 -13.37 -3.28
C PHE A 107 12.50 -11.93 -3.29
N PHE A 108 13.22 -10.99 -2.69
CA PHE A 108 12.79 -9.58 -2.64
C PHE A 108 12.98 -8.85 -3.97
N LEU A 109 13.96 -9.31 -4.79
CA LEU A 109 14.22 -8.72 -6.10
C LEU A 109 13.27 -9.21 -7.19
N LEU A 110 12.48 -10.26 -6.94
CA LEU A 110 11.48 -10.73 -7.91
C LEU A 110 10.37 -9.70 -8.18
N GLU A 111 10.07 -8.83 -7.21
CA GLU A 111 9.02 -7.81 -7.33
C GLU A 111 9.62 -6.39 -7.28
N PRO A 112 10.12 -5.85 -8.43
CA PRO A 112 10.85 -4.59 -8.44
C PRO A 112 10.05 -3.39 -7.94
N LEU A 113 8.75 -3.31 -8.24
CA LEU A 113 7.89 -2.20 -7.83
C LEU A 113 7.68 -2.18 -6.32
N ILE A 114 7.43 -3.34 -5.72
CA ILE A 114 7.26 -3.47 -4.27
C ILE A 114 8.59 -3.20 -3.57
N PHE A 115 9.71 -3.66 -4.11
CA PHE A 115 11.03 -3.42 -3.55
C PHE A 115 11.38 -1.91 -3.52
N ILE A 116 11.15 -1.19 -4.64
CA ILE A 116 11.37 0.26 -4.70
C ILE A 116 10.43 0.99 -3.75
N LEU A 117 9.17 0.57 -3.68
CA LEU A 117 8.19 1.14 -2.75
C LEU A 117 8.61 0.93 -1.29
N TRP A 118 9.11 -0.26 -0.93
CA TRP A 118 9.68 -0.55 0.39
C TRP A 118 10.83 0.39 0.74
N GLY A 119 11.80 0.53 -0.17
CA GLY A 119 12.93 1.44 0.01
C GLY A 119 12.49 2.88 0.22
N SER A 120 11.53 3.36 -0.57
CA SER A 120 10.98 4.71 -0.45
C SER A 120 10.22 4.93 0.86
N VAL A 121 9.47 3.91 1.32
CA VAL A 121 8.76 3.96 2.61
C VAL A 121 9.75 3.95 3.77
N ALA A 122 10.78 3.11 3.74
CA ALA A 122 11.83 3.09 4.75
C ALA A 122 12.54 4.45 4.86
N ALA A 123 12.92 5.04 3.72
CA ALA A 123 13.49 6.37 3.70
C ALA A 123 12.51 7.42 4.26
N SER A 124 11.25 7.38 3.84
CA SER A 124 10.24 8.34 4.31
C SER A 124 9.93 8.22 5.81
N LEU A 125 10.04 7.02 6.39
CA LEU A 125 9.89 6.81 7.83
C LEU A 125 10.95 7.56 8.65
N LEU A 126 12.19 7.62 8.13
CA LEU A 126 13.29 8.31 8.79
C LEU A 126 13.11 9.83 8.78
N PHE A 127 12.62 10.39 7.66
CA PHE A 127 12.51 11.85 7.48
C PHE A 127 11.14 12.40 7.86
N TRP A 128 10.04 11.80 7.40
CA TRP A 128 8.67 12.33 7.55
C TRP A 128 7.76 11.44 8.40
N GLY A 129 8.17 10.20 8.65
CA GLY A 129 7.39 9.21 9.38
C GLY A 129 6.26 8.57 8.53
N ARG A 130 5.46 7.72 9.17
CA ARG A 130 4.41 6.89 8.54
C ARG A 130 3.37 7.66 7.70
N GLY A 131 3.24 8.96 7.89
CA GLY A 131 2.24 9.78 7.22
C GLY A 131 2.39 9.81 5.70
N VAL A 132 3.60 9.65 5.19
CA VAL A 132 3.88 9.65 3.76
C VAL A 132 3.23 8.44 3.08
N TYR A 133 3.51 7.24 3.57
CA TYR A 133 2.92 6.04 2.98
C TYR A 133 1.41 5.97 3.18
N CYS A 134 0.96 6.00 4.44
CA CYS A 134 -0.47 5.86 4.75
C CYS A 134 -1.32 7.03 4.25
N GLY A 135 -0.69 8.19 4.04
CA GLY A 135 -1.37 9.41 3.61
C GLY A 135 -1.45 9.61 2.11
N TRP A 136 -0.49 9.05 1.35
CA TRP A 136 -0.30 9.40 -0.07
C TRP A 136 -0.08 8.18 -0.96
N LEU A 137 0.74 7.21 -0.54
CA LEU A 137 1.15 6.07 -1.36
C LEU A 137 0.28 4.81 -1.19
N CYS A 138 -0.49 4.71 -0.10
CA CYS A 138 -1.35 3.55 0.12
C CYS A 138 -2.61 3.64 -0.76
N PRO A 139 -2.80 2.75 -1.77
CA PRO A 139 -3.95 2.81 -2.67
C PRO A 139 -5.29 2.66 -1.95
N PHE A 140 -5.37 1.78 -0.95
CA PHE A 140 -6.59 1.61 -0.17
C PHE A 140 -6.93 2.84 0.70
N GLY A 141 -5.90 3.47 1.29
CA GLY A 141 -6.07 4.73 2.01
C GLY A 141 -6.51 5.89 1.11
N ALA A 142 -5.95 5.95 -0.10
CA ALA A 142 -6.34 6.91 -1.11
C ALA A 142 -7.78 6.68 -1.60
N LEU A 143 -8.16 5.41 -1.82
CA LEU A 143 -9.53 5.04 -2.20
C LEU A 143 -10.56 5.48 -1.14
N GLN A 144 -10.28 5.20 0.15
CA GLN A 144 -11.17 5.65 1.23
C GLN A 144 -11.32 7.17 1.28
N GLU A 145 -10.22 7.92 1.08
CA GLU A 145 -10.29 9.38 1.07
C GLU A 145 -11.06 9.92 -0.13
N LEU A 146 -10.85 9.36 -1.33
CA LEU A 146 -11.59 9.76 -2.53
C LEU A 146 -13.09 9.48 -2.38
N LEU A 147 -13.46 8.30 -1.88
CA LEU A 147 -14.85 7.96 -1.60
C LEU A 147 -15.49 8.89 -0.57
N ASN A 148 -14.76 9.24 0.49
CA ASN A 148 -15.25 10.18 1.49
C ASN A 148 -15.41 11.61 0.93
N ARG A 149 -14.51 12.06 0.03
CA ARG A 149 -14.66 13.33 -0.68
C ARG A 149 -15.90 13.33 -1.58
N ILE A 150 -16.14 12.24 -2.30
CA ILE A 150 -17.35 12.06 -3.10
C ILE A 150 -18.59 12.08 -2.20
N ALA A 151 -18.59 11.38 -1.07
CA ALA A 151 -19.67 11.40 -0.10
C ALA A 151 -19.97 12.81 0.43
N LYS A 152 -18.93 13.61 0.69
CA LYS A 152 -19.10 15.04 1.08
C LYS A 152 -19.76 15.88 -0.01
N ILE A 153 -19.47 15.61 -1.30
CA ILE A 153 -20.16 16.30 -2.41
C ILE A 153 -21.66 15.96 -2.43
N PHE A 154 -22.01 14.70 -2.14
CA PHE A 154 -23.40 14.26 -2.00
C PHE A 154 -24.04 14.62 -0.66
N LYS A 155 -23.36 15.44 0.17
CA LYS A 155 -23.84 15.90 1.47
C LYS A 155 -24.15 14.76 2.46
N VAL A 156 -23.44 13.64 2.35
CA VAL A 156 -23.53 12.54 3.33
C VAL A 156 -23.06 13.06 4.70
N PRO A 157 -23.82 12.83 5.78
CA PRO A 157 -23.46 13.31 7.11
C PRO A 157 -22.13 12.70 7.56
N GLN A 158 -21.19 13.56 7.95
CA GLN A 158 -19.89 13.12 8.45
C GLN A 158 -19.96 12.93 9.97
N ILE A 159 -19.57 11.75 10.45
CA ILE A 159 -19.59 11.43 11.87
C ILE A 159 -18.21 11.76 12.45
N THR A 160 -18.18 12.71 13.40
CA THR A 160 -16.99 12.98 14.20
C THR A 160 -16.98 12.01 15.37
N VAL A 161 -15.97 11.12 15.38
CA VAL A 161 -15.82 10.14 16.46
C VAL A 161 -15.50 10.88 17.76
N PRO A 162 -16.28 10.68 18.85
CA PRO A 162 -16.02 11.31 20.15
C PRO A 162 -14.63 10.88 20.67
N TRP A 163 -13.95 11.81 21.35
CA TRP A 163 -12.57 11.63 21.80
C TRP A 163 -12.36 10.35 22.63
N ALA A 164 -13.28 10.05 23.54
CA ALA A 164 -13.20 8.87 24.39
C ALA A 164 -13.19 7.54 23.59
N LEU A 165 -13.97 7.48 22.49
CA LEU A 165 -14.02 6.31 21.62
C LEU A 165 -12.75 6.23 20.76
N HIS A 166 -12.28 7.39 20.27
CA HIS A 166 -11.05 7.47 19.50
C HIS A 166 -9.83 6.97 20.28
N GLU A 167 -9.72 7.38 21.54
CA GLU A 167 -8.61 6.99 22.43
C GLU A 167 -8.62 5.49 22.73
N ARG A 168 -9.80 4.89 22.89
CA ARG A 168 -9.95 3.43 23.13
C ARG A 168 -9.75 2.60 21.84
N ALA A 169 -10.17 3.11 20.70
CA ALA A 169 -10.09 2.37 19.45
C ALA A 169 -8.70 2.49 18.74
N TRP A 170 -7.96 3.57 19.01
CA TRP A 170 -6.65 3.79 18.39
C TRP A 170 -5.59 2.71 18.69
N PRO A 171 -5.51 2.08 19.87
CA PRO A 171 -4.55 1.00 20.14
C PRO A 171 -4.88 -0.30 19.42
N LEU A 172 -6.13 -0.51 18.98
CA LEU A 172 -6.59 -1.77 18.37
C LEU A 172 -5.71 -2.24 17.20
N LYS A 173 -5.28 -1.33 16.32
CA LYS A 173 -4.39 -1.67 15.20
C LYS A 173 -3.03 -2.22 15.64
N TYR A 174 -2.52 -1.79 16.80
CA TYR A 174 -1.26 -2.31 17.35
C TYR A 174 -1.46 -3.69 17.96
N LEU A 175 -2.61 -3.93 18.61
CA LEU A 175 -2.97 -5.25 19.11
C LEU A 175 -3.14 -6.26 17.99
N ILE A 176 -3.81 -5.87 16.89
CA ILE A 176 -3.97 -6.72 15.70
C ILE A 176 -2.58 -7.00 15.09
N PHE A 177 -1.73 -5.99 14.96
CA PHE A 177 -0.37 -6.17 14.44
C PHE A 177 0.46 -7.11 15.31
N LEU A 178 0.48 -6.90 16.64
CA LEU A 178 1.23 -7.74 17.57
C LEU A 178 0.71 -9.18 17.59
N GLY A 179 -0.61 -9.35 17.51
CA GLY A 179 -1.23 -10.68 17.40
C GLY A 179 -0.80 -11.42 16.14
N LEU A 180 -0.87 -10.76 14.95
CA LEU A 180 -0.42 -11.34 13.69
C LEU A 180 1.09 -11.63 13.70
N PHE A 181 1.87 -10.72 14.26
CA PHE A 181 3.32 -10.90 14.39
C PHE A 181 3.65 -12.08 15.31
N GLY A 182 2.98 -12.21 16.46
CA GLY A 182 3.18 -13.35 17.36
C GLY A 182 2.83 -14.69 16.70
N ILE A 183 1.71 -14.75 15.97
CA ILE A 183 1.31 -15.96 15.24
C ILE A 183 2.30 -16.28 14.10
N SER A 184 2.85 -15.27 13.42
CA SER A 184 3.82 -15.49 12.34
C SER A 184 5.15 -16.10 12.80
N LEU A 185 5.47 -15.97 14.09
CA LEU A 185 6.66 -16.62 14.68
C LEU A 185 6.46 -18.12 14.90
N GLU A 186 5.21 -18.56 15.08
CA GLU A 186 4.88 -19.96 15.29
C GLU A 186 4.50 -20.64 13.97
N SER A 187 3.61 -20.02 13.18
CA SER A 187 3.19 -20.53 11.87
C SER A 187 2.93 -19.40 10.89
N PHE A 188 3.75 -19.31 9.84
CA PHE A 188 3.63 -18.28 8.82
C PHE A 188 2.35 -18.44 7.99
N GLU A 189 1.96 -19.68 7.67
CA GLU A 189 0.75 -19.98 6.89
C GLU A 189 -0.51 -19.45 7.58
N LEU A 190 -0.62 -19.68 8.89
CA LEU A 190 -1.76 -19.21 9.69
C LEU A 190 -1.78 -17.68 9.79
N ALA A 191 -0.61 -17.07 9.89
CA ALA A 191 -0.50 -15.61 9.91
C ALA A 191 -0.91 -14.99 8.56
N GLU A 192 -0.59 -15.66 7.44
CA GLU A 192 -1.01 -15.22 6.11
C GLU A 192 -2.53 -15.33 5.93
N GLU A 193 -3.14 -16.42 6.39
CA GLU A 193 -4.59 -16.58 6.37
C GLU A 193 -5.30 -15.51 7.22
N LEU A 194 -4.79 -15.23 8.43
CA LEU A 194 -5.34 -14.19 9.28
C LEU A 194 -5.06 -12.77 8.77
N ALA A 195 -4.00 -12.56 7.99
CA ALA A 195 -3.73 -11.28 7.34
C ALA A 195 -4.78 -10.90 6.28
N GLU A 196 -5.66 -11.83 5.92
CA GLU A 196 -6.86 -11.57 5.12
C GLU A 196 -7.84 -10.53 5.71
N ILE A 197 -7.61 -10.08 6.95
CA ILE A 197 -8.28 -8.93 7.54
C ILE A 197 -7.99 -7.62 6.78
N GLU A 198 -6.98 -7.62 5.88
CA GLU A 198 -6.69 -6.50 5.00
C GLU A 198 -7.63 -6.50 3.79
N PRO A 199 -8.60 -5.57 3.70
CA PRO A 199 -9.60 -5.57 2.62
C PRO A 199 -9.04 -5.13 1.27
N PHE A 200 -7.78 -4.65 1.20
CA PHE A 200 -7.21 -4.17 -0.04
C PHE A 200 -7.01 -5.27 -1.08
N LYS A 201 -6.64 -6.49 -0.65
CA LYS A 201 -6.49 -7.66 -1.54
C LYS A 201 -7.81 -7.93 -2.26
N THR A 202 -8.93 -7.84 -1.54
CA THR A 202 -10.27 -8.04 -2.10
C THR A 202 -10.71 -6.88 -3.01
N THR A 203 -10.41 -5.62 -2.64
CA THR A 203 -10.89 -4.44 -3.37
C THR A 203 -10.04 -4.09 -4.58
N ILE A 204 -8.71 -4.18 -4.48
CA ILE A 204 -7.77 -3.68 -5.49
C ILE A 204 -7.25 -4.83 -6.36
N ILE A 205 -6.73 -5.91 -5.74
CA ILE A 205 -6.11 -7.00 -6.49
C ILE A 205 -7.19 -7.87 -7.14
N LEU A 206 -8.18 -8.34 -6.37
CA LEU A 206 -9.19 -9.26 -6.85
C LEU A 206 -10.44 -8.56 -7.39
N MET A 207 -10.53 -7.24 -7.37
CA MET A 207 -11.67 -6.46 -7.89
C MET A 207 -13.03 -7.05 -7.48
N PHE A 208 -13.17 -7.42 -6.20
CA PHE A 208 -14.34 -8.07 -5.60
C PHE A 208 -14.68 -9.48 -6.16
N GLN A 209 -13.79 -10.10 -6.94
CA GLN A 209 -13.96 -11.48 -7.43
C GLN A 209 -13.43 -12.49 -6.41
N ARG A 210 -14.14 -12.60 -5.29
CA ARG A 210 -13.78 -13.46 -4.16
C ARG A 210 -15.03 -13.97 -3.44
N SER A 211 -14.83 -14.93 -2.48
CA SER A 211 -15.93 -15.46 -1.66
C SER A 211 -16.67 -14.35 -0.92
N TRP A 212 -17.97 -14.46 -0.84
CA TRP A 212 -18.90 -13.45 -0.30
C TRP A 212 -18.52 -12.85 1.06
N PRO A 213 -18.00 -13.61 2.06
CA PRO A 213 -17.65 -13.03 3.36
C PRO A 213 -16.61 -11.89 3.26
N TYR A 214 -15.59 -12.08 2.41
CA TYR A 214 -14.53 -11.07 2.23
C TYR A 214 -15.03 -9.84 1.47
N VAL A 215 -15.94 -10.06 0.51
CA VAL A 215 -16.57 -8.97 -0.23
C VAL A 215 -17.46 -8.13 0.69
N PHE A 216 -18.30 -8.77 1.53
CA PHE A 216 -19.12 -8.06 2.51
C PHE A 216 -18.27 -7.28 3.52
N PHE A 217 -17.17 -7.85 4.00
CA PHE A 217 -16.25 -7.15 4.88
C PHE A 217 -15.64 -5.90 4.20
N ALA A 218 -15.13 -6.06 2.97
CA ALA A 218 -14.54 -4.97 2.22
C ALA A 218 -15.54 -3.85 1.92
N VAL A 219 -16.75 -4.20 1.46
CA VAL A 219 -17.83 -3.24 1.22
C VAL A 219 -18.27 -2.57 2.52
N GLY A 220 -18.39 -3.31 3.62
CA GLY A 220 -18.71 -2.78 4.94
C GLY A 220 -17.70 -1.73 5.41
N VAL A 221 -16.41 -2.03 5.30
CA VAL A 221 -15.31 -1.11 5.64
C VAL A 221 -15.34 0.16 4.76
N LEU A 222 -15.57 0.01 3.46
CA LEU A 222 -15.70 1.15 2.55
C LEU A 222 -16.93 1.98 2.86
N SER A 223 -18.08 1.34 3.17
CA SER A 223 -19.32 2.02 3.55
C SER A 223 -19.15 2.86 4.81
N VAL A 224 -18.50 2.31 5.85
CA VAL A 224 -18.17 3.08 7.06
C VAL A 224 -17.22 4.24 6.73
N GLY A 225 -16.31 4.03 5.76
CA GLY A 225 -15.40 5.06 5.26
C GLY A 225 -16.09 6.27 4.60
N LEU A 226 -17.36 6.13 4.14
CA LEU A 226 -18.15 7.27 3.63
C LEU A 226 -18.54 8.24 4.75
N PHE A 227 -18.78 7.73 5.97
CA PHE A 227 -19.19 8.52 7.12
C PHE A 227 -18.01 8.97 7.98
N ILE A 228 -16.97 8.14 8.10
CA ILE A 228 -15.77 8.39 8.92
C ILE A 228 -14.54 8.35 8.02
N GLU A 229 -13.87 9.48 7.87
CA GLU A 229 -12.69 9.59 7.02
C GLU A 229 -11.60 8.61 7.42
N ARG A 230 -11.16 7.76 6.46
CA ARG A 230 -10.09 6.77 6.62
C ARG A 230 -10.28 5.84 7.82
N PHE A 231 -11.50 5.40 8.08
CA PHE A 231 -11.86 4.56 9.23
C PHE A 231 -10.93 3.36 9.40
N PHE A 232 -10.75 2.54 8.37
CA PHE A 232 -9.90 1.36 8.43
C PHE A 232 -8.44 1.70 8.75
N CYS A 233 -7.86 2.65 8.04
CA CYS A 233 -6.47 3.06 8.23
C CYS A 233 -6.21 3.64 9.64
N ARG A 234 -7.24 4.23 10.24
CA ARG A 234 -7.14 4.86 11.56
C ARG A 234 -7.18 3.85 12.70
N TYR A 235 -8.05 2.83 12.61
CA TYR A 235 -8.39 1.98 13.75
C TYR A 235 -8.02 0.50 13.57
N ILE A 236 -8.09 -0.06 12.37
CA ILE A 236 -8.01 -1.50 12.13
C ILE A 236 -6.72 -1.91 11.42
N CYS A 237 -6.17 -1.09 10.51
CA CYS A 237 -5.08 -1.47 9.63
C CYS A 237 -3.81 -1.91 10.40
N PRO A 238 -3.42 -3.20 10.33
CA PRO A 238 -2.22 -3.71 11.02
C PRO A 238 -0.92 -3.14 10.44
N LEU A 239 -0.87 -2.92 9.12
CA LEU A 239 0.27 -2.27 8.47
C LEU A 239 0.48 -0.84 9.00
N GLY A 240 -0.62 -0.09 9.23
CA GLY A 240 -0.55 1.22 9.87
C GLY A 240 -0.05 1.16 11.32
N GLY A 241 -0.26 0.05 12.02
CA GLY A 241 0.34 -0.27 13.30
C GLY A 241 1.84 -0.55 13.19
N ALA A 242 2.23 -1.45 12.28
CA ALA A 242 3.61 -1.82 12.00
C ALA A 242 4.49 -0.61 11.68
N LEU A 243 4.06 0.23 10.73
CA LEU A 243 4.77 1.46 10.35
C LEU A 243 4.74 2.55 11.43
N GLY A 244 3.82 2.44 12.38
CA GLY A 244 3.70 3.37 13.49
C GLY A 244 4.80 3.25 14.53
N ILE A 245 5.37 2.05 14.71
CA ILE A 245 6.42 1.77 15.70
C ILE A 245 7.73 2.44 15.29
N PRO A 246 8.35 2.14 14.12
CA PRO A 246 9.57 2.79 13.69
C PRO A 246 9.37 4.28 13.39
N GLY A 247 8.17 4.70 13.00
CA GLY A 247 7.87 6.12 12.78
C GLY A 247 7.90 7.01 14.03
N ARG A 248 8.07 6.44 15.23
CA ARG A 248 8.38 7.20 16.47
C ARG A 248 9.87 7.51 16.63
N LEU A 249 10.74 6.70 16.01
CA LEU A 249 12.20 6.87 16.06
C LEU A 249 12.68 7.89 15.02
N ARG A 250 12.11 9.09 15.01
CA ARG A 250 12.51 10.12 14.06
C ARG A 250 13.92 10.60 14.36
N MET A 251 14.78 10.55 13.37
CA MET A 251 16.14 11.05 13.47
C MET A 251 16.26 12.57 13.31
N ASN A 252 15.26 13.25 12.71
CA ASN A 252 15.28 14.68 12.47
C ASN A 252 13.90 15.34 12.65
N GLU A 253 13.80 16.31 13.55
CA GLU A 253 12.64 17.20 13.68
C GLU A 253 12.64 18.37 12.68
N TRP A 254 13.54 18.33 11.69
CA TRP A 254 13.76 19.43 10.75
C TRP A 254 12.55 19.71 9.85
N LEU A 255 11.76 18.70 9.56
CA LEU A 255 10.55 18.85 8.76
C LEU A 255 9.33 18.93 9.68
N ARG A 256 8.93 20.15 10.03
CA ARG A 256 7.70 20.42 10.79
C ARG A 256 6.48 20.01 9.98
N ARG A 257 5.52 19.37 10.65
CA ARG A 257 4.18 19.14 10.10
C ARG A 257 3.33 20.38 10.35
N TYR A 258 2.83 20.95 9.32
CA TYR A 258 1.76 21.95 9.36
C TYR A 258 0.42 21.28 9.13
#